data_2ea06a8d211961be55be5458f2874c76
#
_entry.id   2ea06a8d211961be55be5458f2874c76
#
_cell.length_a   1.000
_cell.length_b   1.000
_cell.length_c   1.000
_cell.angle_alpha   90.00
_cell.angle_beta   90.00
_cell.angle_gamma   90.00
#
_symmetry.space_group_name_H-M   'P 1'
#
loop_
_entity.id
_entity.type
_entity.pdbx_description
1 polymer ?
#
loop_
_entity_poly.entity_id
_entity_poly.type
_entity_poly.pdbx_seq_one_letter_code
_entity_poly.pdbx_strand_id
1 'polypeptide(L)'
;MRKVIGMGETIMDMICHGAQPTAAVPGGSSFNSIISIGRAGIPAVFVGETGHDEVGRRIADFLNANHVDASYLRMRSDIQSAVSLAFLDERNDAHYMFYKQPPRTLEDFIHPTVETDDIIQFGSYYALNPYIRPQVKSFLEYARSRNAILYYDLNYRRTYKDRIRELLPSIHENFRLADLVRGSADDFEVMYGLRDAEEIYRLHIAPYCPLFLCTCGAEGITLCT
;
A
#
# COMPACT_ATOMS: atom_id res chain seq x y z
N MET A 1 -23.88 -2.30 -1.87
CA MET A 1 -23.12 -2.27 -0.58
C MET A 1 -21.76 -1.69 -0.92
N ARG A 2 -21.28 -0.72 -0.14
CA ARG A 2 -19.95 -0.11 -0.31
C ARG A 2 -18.87 -1.19 -0.24
N LYS A 3 -17.91 -1.19 -1.17
CA LYS A 3 -16.74 -2.07 -1.12
C LYS A 3 -15.46 -1.26 -0.92
N VAL A 4 -14.42 -1.92 -0.45
CA VAL A 4 -13.08 -1.36 -0.36
C VAL A 4 -12.22 -1.99 -1.46
N ILE A 5 -11.58 -1.17 -2.25
CA ILE A 5 -10.65 -1.57 -3.30
C ILE A 5 -9.25 -1.19 -2.84
N GLY A 6 -8.47 -2.19 -2.43
CA GLY A 6 -7.07 -1.99 -2.07
C GLY A 6 -6.17 -2.11 -3.30
N MET A 7 -5.30 -1.14 -3.52
CA MET A 7 -4.35 -1.15 -4.62
C MET A 7 -2.91 -1.10 -4.10
N GLY A 8 -2.09 -2.05 -4.52
CA GLY A 8 -0.72 -2.10 -4.01
C GLY A 8 0.14 -3.26 -4.51
N GLU A 9 1.35 -3.32 -3.96
CA GLU A 9 2.29 -4.42 -4.18
C GLU A 9 1.91 -5.64 -3.35
N THR A 10 2.24 -6.82 -3.88
CA THR A 10 2.23 -8.09 -3.14
C THR A 10 3.64 -8.60 -2.96
N ILE A 11 3.88 -9.30 -1.87
CA ILE A 11 5.15 -9.95 -1.58
C ILE A 11 4.91 -11.21 -0.75
N MET A 12 5.73 -12.23 -0.93
CA MET A 12 5.77 -13.38 -0.03
C MET A 12 6.90 -13.18 0.98
N ASP A 13 6.55 -12.97 2.24
CA ASP A 13 7.52 -12.82 3.32
C ASP A 13 7.92 -14.20 3.85
N MET A 14 9.18 -14.59 3.64
CA MET A 14 9.78 -15.79 4.20
C MET A 14 10.40 -15.45 5.55
N ILE A 15 9.75 -15.87 6.62
CA ILE A 15 10.19 -15.60 7.99
C ILE A 15 11.24 -16.64 8.39
N CYS A 16 12.42 -16.17 8.83
CA CYS A 16 13.54 -17.01 9.22
C CYS A 16 13.94 -16.71 10.67
N HIS A 17 14.11 -17.75 11.47
CA HIS A 17 14.80 -17.69 12.76
C HIS A 17 16.21 -18.25 12.58
N GLY A 18 17.22 -17.38 12.68
CA GLY A 18 18.58 -17.71 12.26
C GLY A 18 18.62 -18.13 10.78
N ALA A 19 19.15 -19.29 10.47
CA ALA A 19 19.22 -19.84 9.11
C ALA A 19 17.99 -20.66 8.69
N GLN A 20 17.01 -20.86 9.58
CA GLN A 20 15.86 -21.75 9.34
C GLN A 20 14.63 -20.95 8.93
N PRO A 21 14.03 -21.20 7.73
CA PRO A 21 12.74 -20.64 7.37
C PRO A 21 11.65 -21.32 8.24
N THR A 22 10.81 -20.52 8.88
CA THR A 22 9.76 -20.98 9.80
C THR A 22 8.36 -20.75 9.29
N ALA A 23 8.17 -19.73 8.42
CA ALA A 23 6.87 -19.43 7.80
C ALA A 23 7.05 -18.75 6.45
N ALA A 24 6.01 -18.85 5.61
CA ALA A 24 5.86 -18.08 4.40
C ALA A 24 4.47 -17.42 4.43
N VAL A 25 4.43 -16.09 4.44
CA VAL A 25 3.18 -15.33 4.61
C VAL A 25 3.06 -14.27 3.52
N PRO A 26 1.96 -14.25 2.75
CA PRO A 26 1.70 -13.16 1.84
C PRO A 26 1.55 -11.82 2.57
N GLY A 27 2.12 -10.77 2.03
CA GLY A 27 2.13 -9.43 2.62
C GLY A 27 2.16 -8.31 1.59
N GLY A 28 2.34 -7.11 2.10
CA GLY A 28 2.32 -5.83 1.40
C GLY A 28 1.48 -4.83 2.19
N SER A 29 1.74 -3.54 2.06
CA SER A 29 1.04 -2.52 2.86
C SER A 29 -0.47 -2.55 2.64
N SER A 30 -0.92 -2.23 1.43
CA SER A 30 -2.35 -2.29 1.07
C SER A 30 -2.91 -3.71 1.14
N PHE A 31 -2.10 -4.73 0.84
CA PHE A 31 -2.49 -6.13 0.93
C PHE A 31 -2.93 -6.50 2.37
N ASN A 32 -2.13 -6.18 3.38
CA ASN A 32 -2.46 -6.48 4.78
C ASN A 32 -3.72 -5.77 5.26
N SER A 33 -3.92 -4.53 4.82
CA SER A 33 -5.12 -3.77 5.14
C SER A 33 -6.36 -4.40 4.51
N ILE A 34 -6.30 -4.76 3.23
CA ILE A 34 -7.46 -5.32 2.52
C ILE A 34 -7.82 -6.72 3.05
N ILE A 35 -6.83 -7.52 3.48
CA ILE A 35 -7.06 -8.79 4.17
C ILE A 35 -7.84 -8.58 5.47
N SER A 36 -7.47 -7.56 6.26
CA SER A 36 -8.19 -7.23 7.50
C SER A 36 -9.64 -6.83 7.23
N ILE A 37 -9.90 -6.10 6.15
CA ILE A 37 -11.23 -5.68 5.69
C ILE A 37 -12.07 -6.89 5.28
N GLY A 38 -11.50 -7.79 4.46
CA GLY A 38 -12.18 -9.03 4.05
C GLY A 38 -12.54 -9.91 5.24
N ARG A 39 -11.63 -10.09 6.20
CA ARG A 39 -11.87 -10.82 7.46
C ARG A 39 -12.96 -10.20 8.32
N ALA A 40 -13.13 -8.88 8.26
CA ALA A 40 -14.22 -8.18 8.94
C ALA A 40 -15.58 -8.33 8.23
N GLY A 41 -15.65 -9.08 7.12
CA GLY A 41 -16.89 -9.30 6.35
C GLY A 41 -17.32 -8.12 5.49
N ILE A 42 -16.44 -7.16 5.25
CA ILE A 42 -16.68 -6.02 4.37
C ILE A 42 -16.29 -6.44 2.94
N PRO A 43 -17.11 -6.16 1.90
CA PRO A 43 -16.76 -6.44 0.52
C PRO A 43 -15.41 -5.82 0.16
N ALA A 44 -14.45 -6.64 -0.25
CA ALA A 44 -13.08 -6.24 -0.47
C ALA A 44 -12.55 -6.78 -1.80
N VAL A 45 -11.83 -5.94 -2.52
CA VAL A 45 -11.20 -6.26 -3.82
C VAL A 45 -9.74 -5.84 -3.77
N PHE A 46 -8.85 -6.66 -4.30
CA PHE A 46 -7.44 -6.29 -4.41
C PHE A 46 -7.03 -6.08 -5.87
N VAL A 47 -6.41 -4.93 -6.14
CA VAL A 47 -5.83 -4.57 -7.44
C VAL A 47 -4.32 -4.53 -7.31
N GLY A 48 -3.63 -5.33 -8.11
CA GLY A 48 -2.18 -5.42 -8.07
C GLY A 48 -1.64 -6.40 -9.08
N GLU A 49 -0.37 -6.71 -8.98
CA GLU A 49 0.28 -7.71 -9.85
C GLU A 49 1.22 -8.62 -9.06
N THR A 50 1.39 -9.81 -9.64
CA THR A 50 2.31 -10.83 -9.15
C THR A 50 2.81 -11.66 -10.32
N GLY A 51 3.82 -12.50 -10.11
CA GLY A 51 4.28 -13.45 -11.12
C GLY A 51 3.25 -14.57 -11.38
N HIS A 52 3.22 -15.08 -12.60
CA HIS A 52 2.45 -16.29 -12.93
C HIS A 52 3.25 -17.54 -12.51
N ASP A 53 3.48 -17.67 -11.22
CA ASP A 53 4.26 -18.74 -10.59
C ASP A 53 3.56 -19.30 -9.33
N GLU A 54 4.20 -20.23 -8.64
CA GLU A 54 3.62 -20.87 -7.44
C GLU A 54 3.40 -19.85 -6.30
N VAL A 55 4.29 -18.85 -6.16
CA VAL A 55 4.15 -17.81 -5.15
C VAL A 55 2.94 -16.93 -5.46
N GLY A 56 2.77 -16.54 -6.71
CA GLY A 56 1.61 -15.75 -7.15
C GLY A 56 0.28 -16.49 -6.93
N ARG A 57 0.24 -17.80 -7.21
CA ARG A 57 -0.95 -18.63 -6.90
C ARG A 57 -1.28 -18.61 -5.40
N ARG A 58 -0.27 -18.80 -4.53
CA ARG A 58 -0.46 -18.78 -3.08
C ARG A 58 -0.96 -17.42 -2.59
N ILE A 59 -0.49 -16.33 -3.18
CA ILE A 59 -0.97 -14.96 -2.88
C ILE A 59 -2.46 -14.83 -3.26
N ALA A 60 -2.86 -15.29 -4.46
CA ALA A 60 -4.25 -15.26 -4.89
C ALA A 60 -5.16 -16.13 -4.02
N ASP A 61 -4.72 -17.35 -3.68
CA ASP A 61 -5.45 -18.25 -2.79
C ASP A 61 -5.63 -17.65 -1.40
N PHE A 62 -4.61 -16.96 -0.89
CA PHE A 62 -4.70 -16.29 0.41
C PHE A 62 -5.70 -15.13 0.41
N LEU A 63 -5.77 -14.33 -0.66
CA LEU A 63 -6.80 -13.31 -0.82
C LEU A 63 -8.19 -13.93 -0.74
N ASN A 64 -8.46 -14.94 -1.58
CA ASN A 64 -9.76 -15.61 -1.64
C ASN A 64 -10.13 -16.28 -0.30
N ALA A 65 -9.19 -16.94 0.37
CA ALA A 65 -9.39 -17.55 1.69
C ALA A 65 -9.73 -16.53 2.80
N ASN A 66 -9.41 -15.25 2.57
CA ASN A 66 -9.72 -14.15 3.49
C ASN A 66 -10.84 -13.24 2.97
N HIS A 67 -11.70 -13.76 2.07
CA HIS A 67 -12.89 -13.08 1.54
C HIS A 67 -12.57 -11.79 0.75
N VAL A 68 -11.40 -11.74 0.11
CA VAL A 68 -10.99 -10.65 -0.79
C VAL A 68 -11.07 -11.16 -2.22
N ASP A 69 -11.77 -10.42 -3.09
CA ASP A 69 -11.82 -10.73 -4.53
C ASP A 69 -10.44 -10.51 -5.17
N ALA A 70 -9.83 -11.58 -5.65
CA ALA A 70 -8.53 -11.62 -6.31
C ALA A 70 -8.61 -11.51 -7.84
N SER A 71 -9.80 -11.30 -8.44
CA SER A 71 -9.99 -11.27 -9.90
C SER A 71 -9.19 -10.16 -10.58
N TYR A 72 -8.78 -9.14 -9.84
CA TYR A 72 -7.99 -8.01 -10.31
C TYR A 72 -6.51 -8.07 -9.88
N LEU A 73 -6.08 -9.20 -9.30
CA LEU A 73 -4.67 -9.51 -9.12
C LEU A 73 -4.14 -10.09 -10.44
N ARG A 74 -3.41 -9.27 -11.19
CA ARG A 74 -2.84 -9.67 -12.47
C ARG A 74 -1.66 -10.61 -12.27
N MET A 75 -1.76 -11.82 -12.81
CA MET A 75 -0.64 -12.77 -12.88
C MET A 75 0.11 -12.59 -14.21
N ARG A 76 1.39 -12.23 -14.11
CA ARG A 76 2.25 -11.91 -15.26
C ARG A 76 3.28 -13.01 -15.49
N SER A 77 3.45 -13.39 -16.76
CA SER A 77 4.44 -14.41 -17.16
C SER A 77 5.85 -13.84 -17.40
N ASP A 78 5.97 -12.51 -17.49
CA ASP A 78 7.23 -11.80 -17.74
C ASP A 78 7.96 -11.34 -16.49
N ILE A 79 7.38 -11.54 -15.30
CA ILE A 79 7.98 -11.26 -13.99
C ILE A 79 7.89 -12.47 -13.07
N GLN A 80 8.74 -12.50 -12.07
CA GLN A 80 8.63 -13.38 -10.91
C GLN A 80 7.90 -12.67 -9.77
N SER A 81 7.15 -13.44 -8.96
CA SER A 81 6.54 -12.91 -7.75
C SER A 81 7.62 -12.39 -6.79
N ALA A 82 7.33 -11.27 -6.14
CA ALA A 82 8.25 -10.71 -5.17
C ALA A 82 8.32 -11.57 -3.90
N VAL A 83 9.54 -11.76 -3.39
CA VAL A 83 9.81 -12.48 -2.14
C VAL A 83 10.69 -11.62 -1.26
N SER A 84 10.46 -11.62 0.04
CA SER A 84 11.39 -11.11 1.03
C SER A 84 11.88 -12.22 1.96
N LEU A 85 13.08 -12.05 2.49
CA LEU A 85 13.58 -12.81 3.63
C LEU A 85 13.55 -11.90 4.85
N ALA A 86 12.79 -12.28 5.86
CA ALA A 86 12.69 -11.58 7.14
C ALA A 86 13.45 -12.38 8.19
N PHE A 87 14.67 -11.98 8.49
CA PHE A 87 15.50 -12.59 9.52
C PHE A 87 15.15 -11.96 10.87
N LEU A 88 14.58 -12.74 11.76
CA LEU A 88 14.25 -12.30 13.12
C LEU A 88 15.48 -12.46 14.02
N ASP A 89 15.79 -11.41 14.77
CA ASP A 89 16.78 -11.45 15.84
C ASP A 89 16.18 -11.99 17.16
N GLU A 90 16.98 -12.00 18.22
CA GLU A 90 16.57 -12.47 19.56
C GLU A 90 15.43 -11.64 20.18
N ARG A 91 15.18 -10.42 19.67
CA ARG A 91 14.10 -9.53 20.12
C ARG A 91 12.88 -9.60 19.21
N ASN A 92 12.88 -10.50 18.20
CA ASN A 92 11.90 -10.57 17.11
C ASN A 92 11.87 -9.31 16.21
N ASP A 93 12.95 -8.51 16.18
CA ASP A 93 13.09 -7.45 15.21
C ASP A 93 13.52 -8.06 13.87
N ALA A 94 12.80 -7.68 12.79
CA ALA A 94 13.02 -8.26 11.48
C ALA A 94 14.01 -7.45 10.64
N HIS A 95 15.06 -8.11 10.15
CA HIS A 95 15.92 -7.60 9.10
C HIS A 95 15.47 -8.15 7.75
N TYR A 96 15.06 -7.26 6.83
CA TYR A 96 14.47 -7.65 5.55
C TYR A 96 15.48 -7.58 4.40
N MET A 97 15.49 -8.62 3.56
CA MET A 97 16.12 -8.63 2.24
C MET A 97 15.03 -8.86 1.19
N PHE A 98 14.94 -7.95 0.19
CA PHE A 98 13.89 -7.99 -0.82
C PHE A 98 14.42 -8.51 -2.16
N TYR A 99 13.73 -9.50 -2.71
CA TYR A 99 13.95 -10.05 -4.04
C TYR A 99 12.72 -9.73 -4.89
N LYS A 100 12.79 -8.61 -5.61
CA LYS A 100 11.71 -8.17 -6.49
C LYS A 100 12.26 -7.59 -7.78
N GLN A 101 11.54 -7.81 -8.86
CA GLN A 101 11.81 -7.18 -10.14
C GLN A 101 10.99 -5.89 -10.24
N PRO A 102 11.55 -4.79 -10.75
CA PRO A 102 10.74 -3.62 -11.03
C PRO A 102 9.73 -3.96 -12.14
N PRO A 103 8.48 -3.48 -12.03
CA PRO A 103 7.53 -3.62 -13.12
C PRO A 103 8.09 -2.93 -14.37
N ARG A 104 8.03 -3.61 -15.52
CA ARG A 104 8.60 -3.09 -16.77
C ARG A 104 7.61 -2.24 -17.55
N THR A 105 6.33 -2.61 -17.56
CA THR A 105 5.23 -1.87 -18.19
C THR A 105 3.90 -2.34 -17.59
N LEU A 106 2.91 -1.43 -17.54
CA LEU A 106 1.53 -1.77 -17.23
C LEU A 106 0.67 -1.51 -18.48
N GLU A 107 0.83 -2.32 -19.53
CA GLU A 107 0.07 -2.13 -20.77
C GLU A 107 -1.44 -2.36 -20.56
N ASP A 108 -1.81 -3.27 -19.65
CA ASP A 108 -3.21 -3.63 -19.37
C ASP A 108 -3.51 -3.49 -17.86
N PHE A 109 -3.73 -2.29 -17.39
CA PHE A 109 -4.20 -2.09 -16.01
C PHE A 109 -5.69 -2.44 -15.92
N ILE A 110 -5.99 -3.59 -15.31
CA ILE A 110 -7.36 -4.06 -15.10
C ILE A 110 -7.80 -3.61 -13.71
N HIS A 111 -8.95 -2.96 -13.64
CA HIS A 111 -9.55 -2.51 -12.38
C HIS A 111 -11.05 -2.83 -12.33
N PRO A 112 -11.64 -2.95 -11.13
CA PRO A 112 -13.07 -3.17 -10.96
C PRO A 112 -13.86 -1.91 -11.36
N THR A 113 -15.16 -2.11 -11.64
CA THR A 113 -16.10 -1.00 -11.69
C THR A 113 -16.16 -0.32 -10.31
N VAL A 114 -16.12 0.99 -10.29
CA VAL A 114 -16.22 1.80 -9.07
C VAL A 114 -17.61 2.40 -8.97
N GLU A 115 -18.24 2.23 -7.81
CA GLU A 115 -19.53 2.82 -7.47
C GLU A 115 -19.37 4.00 -6.50
N THR A 116 -20.41 4.83 -6.40
CA THR A 116 -20.45 5.93 -5.45
C THR A 116 -20.22 5.42 -4.02
N ASP A 117 -19.39 6.12 -3.26
CA ASP A 117 -18.98 5.80 -1.90
C ASP A 117 -18.12 4.53 -1.73
N ASP A 118 -17.69 3.86 -2.80
CA ASP A 118 -16.63 2.88 -2.67
C ASP A 118 -15.36 3.55 -2.12
N ILE A 119 -14.56 2.79 -1.39
CA ILE A 119 -13.31 3.32 -0.81
C ILE A 119 -12.13 2.76 -1.62
N ILE A 120 -11.30 3.63 -2.15
CA ILE A 120 -10.06 3.27 -2.83
C ILE A 120 -8.90 3.50 -1.87
N GLN A 121 -8.33 2.40 -1.35
CA GLN A 121 -7.11 2.45 -0.56
C GLN A 121 -5.89 2.29 -1.46
N PHE A 122 -5.02 3.27 -1.47
CA PHE A 122 -3.78 3.26 -2.24
C PHE A 122 -2.63 3.87 -1.44
N GLY A 123 -1.39 3.58 -1.83
CA GLY A 123 -0.28 4.18 -1.11
C GLY A 123 1.05 3.46 -1.30
N SER A 124 1.95 3.66 -0.32
CA SER A 124 3.29 3.09 -0.31
C SER A 124 4.07 3.44 -1.58
N TYR A 125 5.17 2.74 -1.86
CA TYR A 125 5.94 2.96 -3.09
C TYR A 125 5.17 2.60 -4.36
N TYR A 126 4.17 1.73 -4.30
CA TYR A 126 3.32 1.39 -5.44
C TYR A 126 2.70 2.65 -6.07
N ALA A 127 2.15 3.53 -5.24
CA ALA A 127 1.55 4.79 -5.70
C ALA A 127 2.58 5.84 -6.17
N LEU A 128 3.87 5.62 -5.92
CA LEU A 128 4.97 6.53 -6.27
C LEU A 128 5.84 6.01 -7.40
N ASN A 129 5.68 4.73 -7.77
CA ASN A 129 6.53 4.07 -8.76
C ASN A 129 6.33 4.69 -10.15
N PRO A 130 7.37 5.31 -10.74
CA PRO A 130 7.23 6.05 -12.01
C PRO A 130 6.77 5.19 -13.18
N TYR A 131 7.06 3.87 -13.16
CA TYR A 131 6.67 2.96 -14.24
C TYR A 131 5.16 2.69 -14.30
N ILE A 132 4.46 2.77 -13.16
CA ILE A 132 3.03 2.48 -13.07
C ILE A 132 2.20 3.73 -12.69
N ARG A 133 2.88 4.82 -12.37
CA ARG A 133 2.23 6.08 -11.93
C ARG A 133 1.14 6.59 -12.87
N PRO A 134 1.31 6.59 -14.21
CA PRO A 134 0.25 7.05 -15.12
C PRO A 134 -1.04 6.26 -14.97
N GLN A 135 -0.97 4.94 -14.87
CA GLN A 135 -2.13 4.06 -14.74
C GLN A 135 -2.79 4.21 -13.36
N VAL A 136 -1.98 4.27 -12.29
CA VAL A 136 -2.47 4.53 -10.94
C VAL A 136 -3.24 5.84 -10.90
N LYS A 137 -2.67 6.92 -11.43
CA LYS A 137 -3.31 8.23 -11.48
C LYS A 137 -4.61 8.19 -12.28
N SER A 138 -4.61 7.60 -13.47
CA SER A 138 -5.80 7.47 -14.30
C SER A 138 -6.93 6.74 -13.58
N PHE A 139 -6.61 5.66 -12.85
CA PHE A 139 -7.60 4.94 -12.05
C PHE A 139 -8.14 5.78 -10.88
N LEU A 140 -7.29 6.52 -10.16
CA LEU A 140 -7.71 7.40 -9.08
C LEU A 140 -8.62 8.52 -9.58
N GLU A 141 -8.30 9.13 -10.73
CA GLU A 141 -9.14 10.15 -11.39
C GLU A 141 -10.49 9.57 -11.84
N TYR A 142 -10.49 8.37 -12.40
CA TYR A 142 -11.73 7.64 -12.72
C TYR A 142 -12.56 7.37 -11.44
N ALA A 143 -11.95 6.84 -10.38
CA ALA A 143 -12.65 6.57 -9.12
C ALA A 143 -13.25 7.86 -8.52
N ARG A 144 -12.53 8.97 -8.55
CA ARG A 144 -13.00 10.27 -8.12
C ARG A 144 -14.20 10.76 -8.95
N SER A 145 -14.19 10.54 -10.28
CA SER A 145 -15.32 10.87 -11.16
C SER A 145 -16.58 10.06 -10.85
N ARG A 146 -16.42 8.92 -10.17
CA ARG A 146 -17.50 8.06 -9.69
C ARG A 146 -17.96 8.38 -8.25
N ASN A 147 -17.41 9.44 -7.65
CA ASN A 147 -17.63 9.83 -6.24
C ASN A 147 -17.21 8.75 -5.24
N ALA A 148 -16.14 8.03 -5.53
CA ALA A 148 -15.47 7.17 -4.56
C ALA A 148 -14.67 8.00 -3.55
N ILE A 149 -14.43 7.43 -2.38
CA ILE A 149 -13.59 8.01 -1.32
C ILE A 149 -12.15 7.54 -1.53
N LEU A 150 -11.21 8.45 -1.70
CA LEU A 150 -9.81 8.15 -1.91
C LEU A 150 -9.04 8.21 -0.58
N TYR A 151 -8.57 7.06 -0.10
CA TYR A 151 -7.79 6.91 1.13
C TYR A 151 -6.33 6.62 0.78
N TYR A 152 -5.46 7.59 1.03
CA TYR A 152 -4.03 7.48 0.78
C TYR A 152 -3.26 7.10 2.04
N ASP A 153 -2.63 5.91 2.06
CA ASP A 153 -1.71 5.48 3.11
C ASP A 153 -0.27 5.70 2.67
N LEU A 154 0.37 6.72 3.22
CA LEU A 154 1.72 7.15 2.82
C LEU A 154 2.74 6.02 2.96
N ASN A 155 2.79 5.36 4.12
CA ASN A 155 3.69 4.24 4.43
C ASN A 155 5.11 4.43 3.84
N TYR A 156 5.73 5.57 4.18
CA TYR A 156 7.04 5.97 3.65
C TYR A 156 8.16 5.18 4.32
N ARG A 157 8.86 4.37 3.56
CA ARG A 157 9.92 3.52 4.12
C ARG A 157 11.25 4.30 4.23
N ARG A 158 11.99 4.07 5.32
CA ARG A 158 13.33 4.64 5.56
C ARG A 158 14.31 4.41 4.40
N THR A 159 14.13 3.31 3.66
CA THR A 159 14.92 2.96 2.46
C THR A 159 14.80 3.98 1.33
N TYR A 160 13.78 4.85 1.34
CA TYR A 160 13.58 5.90 0.33
C TYR A 160 14.02 7.29 0.81
N LYS A 161 14.65 7.40 2.00
CA LYS A 161 15.05 8.69 2.60
C LYS A 161 15.84 9.57 1.65
N ASP A 162 16.83 9.00 0.96
CA ASP A 162 17.71 9.75 0.05
C ASP A 162 17.01 10.13 -1.27
N ARG A 163 15.83 9.57 -1.55
CA ARG A 163 15.02 9.84 -2.74
C ARG A 163 13.85 10.79 -2.46
N ILE A 164 13.78 11.39 -1.27
CA ILE A 164 12.63 12.22 -0.88
C ILE A 164 12.37 13.35 -1.88
N ARG A 165 13.42 14.04 -2.35
CA ARG A 165 13.29 15.15 -3.31
C ARG A 165 12.67 14.71 -4.64
N GLU A 166 12.97 13.49 -5.09
CA GLU A 166 12.42 12.88 -6.31
C GLU A 166 10.94 12.51 -6.12
N LEU A 167 10.59 11.98 -4.95
CA LEU A 167 9.27 11.42 -4.66
C LEU A 167 8.24 12.46 -4.20
N LEU A 168 8.67 13.58 -3.60
CA LEU A 168 7.79 14.63 -3.06
C LEU A 168 6.73 15.13 -4.06
N PRO A 169 7.02 15.41 -5.33
CA PRO A 169 5.99 15.85 -6.26
C PRO A 169 4.83 14.87 -6.39
N SER A 170 5.13 13.56 -6.48
CA SER A 170 4.12 12.49 -6.54
C SER A 170 3.38 12.31 -5.21
N ILE A 171 4.06 12.49 -4.08
CA ILE A 171 3.44 12.45 -2.74
C ILE A 171 2.43 13.60 -2.61
N HIS A 172 2.82 14.82 -2.95
CA HIS A 172 1.92 15.99 -2.91
C HIS A 172 0.74 15.85 -3.88
N GLU A 173 0.95 15.23 -5.05
CA GLU A 173 -0.15 14.93 -5.97
C GLU A 173 -1.12 13.90 -5.36
N ASN A 174 -0.62 12.87 -4.67
CA ASN A 174 -1.46 11.92 -3.94
C ASN A 174 -2.24 12.59 -2.81
N PHE A 175 -1.62 13.51 -2.05
CA PHE A 175 -2.32 14.28 -1.03
C PHE A 175 -3.49 15.09 -1.62
N ARG A 176 -3.31 15.73 -2.81
CA ARG A 176 -4.39 16.48 -3.49
C ARG A 176 -5.51 15.57 -4.02
N LEU A 177 -5.19 14.35 -4.38
CA LEU A 177 -6.19 13.38 -4.85
C LEU A 177 -6.98 12.75 -3.70
N ALA A 178 -6.39 12.62 -2.52
CA ALA A 178 -6.98 11.94 -1.40
C ALA A 178 -8.06 12.78 -0.68
N ASP A 179 -9.10 12.10 -0.20
CA ASP A 179 -10.08 12.66 0.74
C ASP A 179 -9.61 12.49 2.18
N LEU A 180 -8.77 11.46 2.43
CA LEU A 180 -8.13 11.20 3.71
C LEU A 180 -6.69 10.72 3.46
N VAL A 181 -5.74 11.37 4.11
CA VAL A 181 -4.34 10.93 4.17
C VAL A 181 -4.09 10.23 5.51
N ARG A 182 -3.43 9.08 5.46
CA ARG A 182 -2.89 8.40 6.63
C ARG A 182 -1.38 8.32 6.53
N GLY A 183 -0.68 8.51 7.64
CA GLY A 183 0.75 8.25 7.78
C GLY A 183 1.12 8.04 9.24
N SER A 184 2.30 7.51 9.51
CA SER A 184 2.82 7.39 10.87
C SER A 184 3.69 8.60 11.23
N ALA A 185 3.80 8.91 12.52
CA ALA A 185 4.76 9.91 12.99
C ALA A 185 6.20 9.57 12.53
N ASP A 186 6.54 8.27 12.41
CA ASP A 186 7.84 7.82 11.91
C ASP A 186 8.04 8.13 10.43
N ASP A 187 6.97 8.03 9.59
CA ASP A 187 7.04 8.42 8.18
C ASP A 187 7.43 9.90 8.04
N PHE A 188 6.77 10.76 8.81
CA PHE A 188 7.00 12.22 8.76
C PHE A 188 8.30 12.63 9.42
N GLU A 189 8.77 11.91 10.45
CA GLU A 189 10.11 12.11 11.00
C GLU A 189 11.19 11.83 9.95
N VAL A 190 11.04 10.76 9.17
CA VAL A 190 11.97 10.43 8.08
C VAL A 190 11.93 11.48 6.97
N MET A 191 10.75 12.00 6.64
CA MET A 191 10.55 12.95 5.54
C MET A 191 10.91 14.38 5.89
N TYR A 192 10.51 14.84 7.09
CA TYR A 192 10.54 16.26 7.45
C TYR A 192 11.17 16.53 8.82
N GLY A 193 11.53 15.48 9.58
CA GLY A 193 12.04 15.64 10.96
C GLY A 193 10.96 16.02 11.97
N LEU A 194 9.67 15.77 11.66
CA LEU A 194 8.53 16.14 12.49
C LEU A 194 7.80 14.88 12.97
N ARG A 195 7.33 14.89 14.22
CA ARG A 195 6.53 13.81 14.83
C ARG A 195 5.17 14.27 15.34
N ASP A 196 5.02 15.56 15.62
CA ASP A 196 3.75 16.10 16.12
C ASP A 196 2.68 16.12 15.03
N ALA A 197 1.54 15.49 15.29
CA ALA A 197 0.49 15.28 14.30
C ALA A 197 -0.16 16.59 13.83
N GLU A 198 -0.35 17.56 14.74
CA GLU A 198 -0.97 18.85 14.39
C GLU A 198 -0.01 19.71 13.57
N GLU A 199 1.27 19.70 13.91
CA GLU A 199 2.30 20.40 13.14
C GLU A 199 2.49 19.82 11.76
N ILE A 200 2.54 18.47 11.65
CA ILE A 200 2.57 17.74 10.38
C ILE A 200 1.36 18.12 9.52
N TYR A 201 0.16 18.06 10.09
CA TYR A 201 -1.06 18.42 9.38
C TYR A 201 -1.00 19.84 8.86
N ARG A 202 -0.76 20.81 9.74
CA ARG A 202 -0.75 22.25 9.40
C ARG A 202 0.26 22.59 8.30
N LEU A 203 1.47 22.00 8.35
CA LEU A 203 2.57 22.36 7.45
C LEU A 203 2.58 21.56 6.14
N HIS A 204 2.16 20.28 6.17
CA HIS A 204 2.41 19.37 5.07
C HIS A 204 1.17 18.72 4.47
N ILE A 205 0.03 18.68 5.19
CA ILE A 205 -1.18 18.00 4.71
C ILE A 205 -2.31 18.98 4.42
N ALA A 206 -2.65 19.89 5.35
CA ALA A 206 -3.78 20.81 5.21
C ALA A 206 -3.80 21.64 3.91
N PRO A 207 -2.64 22.01 3.30
CA PRO A 207 -2.64 22.68 2.00
C PRO A 207 -3.17 21.82 0.84
N TYR A 208 -3.32 20.51 1.03
CA TYR A 208 -3.66 19.54 -0.02
C TYR A 208 -4.90 18.71 0.29
N CYS A 209 -5.05 18.26 1.55
CA CYS A 209 -6.09 17.33 1.99
C CYS A 209 -6.69 17.79 3.33
N PRO A 210 -8.03 17.79 3.47
CA PRO A 210 -8.69 18.28 4.68
C PRO A 210 -8.61 17.30 5.87
N LEU A 211 -8.36 16.02 5.62
CA LEU A 211 -8.36 15.00 6.67
C LEU A 211 -7.01 14.29 6.74
N PHE A 212 -6.46 14.21 7.95
CA PHE A 212 -5.22 13.50 8.23
C PHE A 212 -5.32 12.59 9.44
N LEU A 213 -4.98 11.32 9.28
CA LEU A 213 -4.89 10.32 10.32
C LEU A 213 -3.42 10.00 10.61
N CYS A 214 -2.91 10.51 11.74
CA CYS A 214 -1.55 10.22 12.19
C CYS A 214 -1.52 9.06 13.18
N THR A 215 -0.77 8.00 12.88
CA THR A 215 -0.55 6.91 13.84
C THR A 215 0.77 7.13 14.60
N CYS A 216 0.70 7.07 15.94
CA CYS A 216 1.80 7.40 16.84
C CYS A 216 2.25 6.19 17.69
N GLY A 217 2.18 4.98 17.14
CA GLY A 217 2.57 3.75 17.84
C GLY A 217 1.74 3.53 19.12
N ALA A 218 2.41 3.38 20.26
CA ALA A 218 1.75 3.17 21.56
C ALA A 218 0.97 4.39 22.07
N GLU A 219 1.24 5.60 21.53
CA GLU A 219 0.53 6.83 21.90
C GLU A 219 -0.85 6.93 21.22
N GLY A 220 -1.16 6.01 20.30
CA GLY A 220 -2.46 5.93 19.66
C GLY A 220 -2.53 6.60 18.30
N ILE A 221 -3.67 7.23 18.01
CA ILE A 221 -3.99 7.82 16.70
C ILE A 221 -4.58 9.21 16.89
N THR A 222 -4.11 10.19 16.12
CA THR A 222 -4.65 11.55 16.07
C THR A 222 -5.33 11.79 14.72
N LEU A 223 -6.57 12.28 14.74
CA LEU A 223 -7.28 12.76 13.55
C LEU A 223 -7.23 14.28 13.53
N CYS A 224 -6.68 14.86 12.47
CA CYS A 224 -6.65 16.30 12.22
C CYS A 224 -7.62 16.65 11.07
N THR A 225 -8.37 17.78 11.23
CA THR A 225 -9.40 18.24 10.27
C THR A 225 -9.30 19.74 10.05
#